data_ca918e435b292b7201c4059ea27b605e
#
_entry.id   ca918e435b292b7201c4059ea27b605e
#
_cell.length_a   1.000
_cell.length_b   1.000
_cell.length_c   1.000
_cell.angle_alpha   90.00
_cell.angle_beta   90.00
_cell.angle_gamma   90.00
#
_symmetry.space_group_name_H-M   'P 1'
#
loop_
_entity.id
_entity.type
_entity.pdbx_description
1 polymer ?
#
loop_
_entity_poly.entity_id
_entity_poly.type
_entity_poly.pdbx_seq_one_letter_code
_entity_poly.pdbx_strand_id
1 'polypeptide(L)'
;IVNITLTYNEQKIQEEFRKMKATGIVRRIDDLGRVVIPKEIRKTLRIKEGTPLEIFTDREGQIILKKYSPIGELNTFAAEYAEALVQTTGLTACITDRDQVVAACGSGSRELEGKEISSDLDAVIAGRKGRMVSQDSRENISLISDAMDSFCQKMIQPILCASDAIGAVILLTKSEKTALGDTERALVRTAAGFLGRQMEQ
;
A
#
# COMPACT_ATOMS: atom_id res chain seq x y z
N ILE A 1 38.56 16.03 3.49
CA ILE A 1 37.56 15.22 4.23
C ILE A 1 36.21 15.66 3.69
N VAL A 2 35.65 14.88 2.77
CA VAL A 2 34.30 15.11 2.22
C VAL A 2 33.33 14.44 3.18
N ASN A 3 32.61 15.24 3.96
CA ASN A 3 31.45 14.75 4.74
C ASN A 3 30.32 14.46 3.75
N ILE A 4 30.13 13.20 3.40
CA ILE A 4 28.97 12.75 2.65
C ILE A 4 27.83 12.66 3.69
N THR A 5 27.00 13.67 3.72
CA THR A 5 25.73 13.62 4.45
C THR A 5 24.82 12.64 3.69
N LEU A 6 24.65 11.44 4.24
CA LEU A 6 23.68 10.48 3.72
C LEU A 6 22.30 11.11 3.74
N THR A 7 21.56 11.00 2.64
CA THR A 7 20.17 11.45 2.60
C THR A 7 19.30 10.63 3.57
N TYR A 8 18.20 11.20 4.02
CA TYR A 8 17.25 10.53 4.96
C TYR A 8 16.86 9.12 4.49
N ASN A 9 16.73 8.90 3.19
CA ASN A 9 16.44 7.60 2.60
C ASN A 9 17.60 6.61 2.77
N GLU A 10 18.84 7.05 2.59
CA GLU A 10 20.03 6.19 2.74
C GLU A 10 20.24 5.77 4.20
N GLN A 11 19.96 6.66 5.15
CA GLN A 11 20.02 6.35 6.57
C GLN A 11 18.95 5.33 6.97
N LYS A 12 17.73 5.47 6.47
CA LYS A 12 16.62 4.54 6.72
C LYS A 12 16.90 3.15 6.12
N ILE A 13 17.48 3.11 4.94
CA ILE A 13 17.94 1.86 4.29
C ILE A 13 19.03 1.19 5.15
N GLN A 14 20.01 1.92 5.63
CA GLN A 14 21.08 1.40 6.48
C GLN A 14 20.57 0.85 7.84
N GLU A 15 19.57 1.47 8.43
CA GLU A 15 18.94 0.98 9.65
C GLU A 15 18.12 -0.30 9.41
N GLU A 16 17.44 -0.41 8.27
CA GLU A 16 16.74 -1.64 7.86
C GLU A 16 17.72 -2.80 7.64
N PHE A 17 18.89 -2.55 7.05
CA PHE A 17 19.94 -3.56 6.86
C PHE A 17 20.49 -4.12 8.18
N ARG A 18 20.59 -3.33 9.24
CA ARG A 18 21.00 -3.78 10.57
C ARG A 18 20.03 -4.75 11.24
N LYS A 19 18.80 -4.84 10.74
CA LYS A 19 17.74 -5.73 11.28
C LYS A 19 17.58 -7.03 10.51
N MET A 20 18.42 -7.30 9.47
CA MET A 20 18.28 -8.53 8.68
C MET A 20 18.57 -9.77 9.52
N LYS A 21 17.63 -10.71 9.47
CA LYS A 21 17.75 -12.01 10.14
C LYS A 21 18.02 -13.09 9.09
N ALA A 22 19.12 -13.83 9.27
CA ALA A 22 19.40 -14.98 8.41
C ALA A 22 18.29 -16.03 8.55
N THR A 23 17.77 -16.50 7.42
CA THR A 23 16.72 -17.54 7.38
C THR A 23 17.30 -18.95 7.48
N GLY A 24 18.62 -19.11 7.34
CA GLY A 24 19.31 -20.41 7.28
C GLY A 24 19.03 -21.21 5.99
N ILE A 25 18.27 -20.66 5.07
CA ILE A 25 17.91 -21.34 3.82
C ILE A 25 18.94 -21.03 2.74
N VAL A 26 19.57 -22.09 2.19
CA VAL A 26 20.51 -21.99 1.07
C VAL A 26 19.82 -22.47 -0.21
N ARG A 27 19.97 -21.74 -1.30
CA ARG A 27 19.50 -22.10 -2.63
C ARG A 27 20.61 -21.91 -3.65
N ARG A 28 20.60 -22.73 -4.69
CA ARG A 28 21.51 -22.61 -5.83
C ARG A 28 20.83 -21.87 -6.96
N ILE A 29 21.63 -21.11 -7.71
CA ILE A 29 21.21 -20.55 -8.99
C ILE A 29 21.21 -21.69 -9.99
N ASP A 30 20.15 -21.80 -10.80
CA ASP A 30 20.06 -22.79 -11.86
C ASP A 30 20.84 -22.35 -13.13
N ASP A 31 20.86 -23.20 -14.15
CA ASP A 31 21.51 -22.96 -15.44
C ASP A 31 20.91 -21.80 -16.25
N LEU A 32 19.69 -21.37 -15.90
CA LEU A 32 19.02 -20.20 -16.47
C LEU A 32 19.18 -18.93 -15.63
N GLY A 33 20.02 -18.98 -14.58
CA GLY A 33 20.26 -17.82 -13.69
C GLY A 33 19.13 -17.54 -12.69
N ARG A 34 18.22 -18.49 -12.43
CA ARG A 34 17.07 -18.31 -11.54
C ARG A 34 17.36 -18.82 -10.13
N VAL A 35 16.82 -18.13 -9.14
CA VAL A 35 16.78 -18.56 -7.73
C VAL A 35 15.34 -18.79 -7.32
N VAL A 36 15.01 -19.98 -6.80
CA VAL A 36 13.68 -20.29 -6.31
C VAL A 36 13.51 -19.75 -4.89
N ILE A 37 12.60 -18.80 -4.69
CA ILE A 37 12.20 -18.31 -3.36
C ILE A 37 11.30 -19.38 -2.72
N PRO A 38 11.70 -19.95 -1.56
CA PRO A 38 10.93 -20.99 -0.87
C PRO A 38 9.51 -20.55 -0.53
N LYS A 39 8.58 -21.52 -0.52
CA LYS A 39 7.17 -21.28 -0.25
C LYS A 39 6.95 -20.61 1.12
N GLU A 40 7.74 -21.01 2.11
CA GLU A 40 7.69 -20.48 3.48
C GLU A 40 8.04 -19.00 3.50
N ILE A 41 9.12 -18.60 2.79
CA ILE A 41 9.51 -17.18 2.66
C ILE A 41 8.46 -16.42 1.89
N ARG A 42 7.98 -16.95 0.76
CA ARG A 42 6.92 -16.31 -0.03
C ARG A 42 5.65 -16.09 0.81
N LYS A 43 5.28 -17.08 1.64
CA LYS A 43 4.11 -16.99 2.52
C LYS A 43 4.33 -15.91 3.60
N THR A 44 5.49 -15.93 4.27
CA THR A 44 5.81 -14.96 5.34
C THR A 44 5.86 -13.52 4.81
N LEU A 45 6.45 -13.33 3.62
CA LEU A 45 6.57 -12.03 2.98
C LEU A 45 5.38 -11.68 2.05
N ARG A 46 4.36 -12.54 2.00
CA ARG A 46 3.17 -12.38 1.13
C ARG A 46 3.53 -12.15 -0.34
N ILE A 47 4.57 -12.83 -0.83
CA ILE A 47 4.98 -12.80 -2.23
C ILE A 47 4.13 -13.81 -2.99
N LYS A 48 3.30 -13.33 -3.93
CA LYS A 48 2.46 -14.15 -4.82
C LYS A 48 3.14 -14.29 -6.19
N GLU A 49 2.62 -15.19 -7.02
CA GLU A 49 2.99 -15.23 -8.42
C GLU A 49 2.65 -13.89 -9.10
N GLY A 50 3.57 -13.37 -9.92
CA GLY A 50 3.44 -12.06 -10.54
C GLY A 50 3.77 -10.86 -9.64
N THR A 51 4.09 -11.06 -8.34
CA THR A 51 4.53 -9.94 -7.49
C THR A 51 5.85 -9.37 -8.02
N PRO A 52 5.90 -8.08 -8.40
CA PRO A 52 7.14 -7.46 -8.85
C PRO A 52 8.11 -7.31 -7.68
N LEU A 53 9.37 -7.68 -7.93
CA LEU A 53 10.45 -7.54 -6.96
C LEU A 53 11.55 -6.68 -7.56
N GLU A 54 11.96 -5.68 -6.83
CA GLU A 54 13.13 -4.88 -7.13
C GLU A 54 14.38 -5.53 -6.56
N ILE A 55 15.47 -5.51 -7.32
CA ILE A 55 16.73 -6.15 -6.96
C ILE A 55 17.73 -5.05 -6.61
N PHE A 56 18.19 -5.05 -5.37
CA PHE A 56 19.28 -4.20 -4.90
C PHE A 56 20.54 -5.03 -4.71
N THR A 57 21.68 -4.40 -4.92
CA THR A 57 23.00 -4.96 -4.58
C THR A 57 23.74 -3.99 -3.69
N ASP A 58 24.44 -4.51 -2.68
CA ASP A 58 25.32 -3.69 -1.86
C ASP A 58 26.81 -3.87 -2.23
N ARG A 59 27.68 -3.13 -1.54
CA ARG A 59 29.13 -3.19 -1.75
C ARG A 59 29.78 -4.47 -1.19
N GLU A 60 29.06 -5.20 -0.36
CA GLU A 60 29.50 -6.45 0.27
C GLU A 60 29.13 -7.68 -0.57
N GLY A 61 28.49 -7.47 -1.73
CA GLY A 61 28.08 -8.54 -2.65
C GLY A 61 26.77 -9.22 -2.26
N GLN A 62 25.94 -8.56 -1.47
CA GLN A 62 24.60 -9.07 -1.13
C GLN A 62 23.60 -8.69 -2.22
N ILE A 63 22.66 -9.58 -2.48
CA ILE A 63 21.50 -9.34 -3.35
C ILE A 63 20.26 -9.28 -2.47
N ILE A 64 19.54 -8.17 -2.53
CA ILE A 64 18.36 -7.93 -1.73
C ILE A 64 17.18 -7.79 -2.67
N LEU A 65 16.15 -8.59 -2.40
CA LEU A 65 14.89 -8.54 -3.12
C LEU A 65 13.88 -7.78 -2.24
N LYS A 66 13.37 -6.67 -2.73
CA LYS A 66 12.32 -5.88 -2.09
C LYS A 66 11.06 -5.92 -2.94
N LYS A 67 9.89 -6.01 -2.32
CA LYS A 67 8.65 -5.83 -3.08
C LYS A 67 8.63 -4.44 -3.68
N TYR A 68 8.40 -4.39 -4.97
CA TYR A 68 8.21 -3.12 -5.67
C TYR A 68 6.79 -2.63 -5.45
N SER A 69 6.65 -1.47 -4.85
CA SER A 69 5.38 -0.77 -4.68
C SER A 69 5.44 0.55 -5.46
N PRO A 70 4.80 0.64 -6.63
CA PRO A 70 4.76 1.90 -7.38
C PRO A 70 4.23 3.06 -6.55
N ILE A 71 3.15 2.82 -5.79
CA ILE A 71 2.55 3.85 -4.92
C ILE A 71 3.48 4.22 -3.77
N GLY A 72 4.28 3.28 -3.27
CA GLY A 72 5.27 3.52 -2.22
C GLY A 72 6.37 4.50 -2.64
N GLU A 73 6.73 4.55 -3.91
CA GLU A 73 7.68 5.52 -4.46
C GLU A 73 7.09 6.95 -4.50
N LEU A 74 5.78 7.08 -4.60
CA LEU A 74 5.06 8.36 -4.58
C LEU A 74 4.49 8.71 -3.19
N ASN A 75 5.14 8.28 -2.11
CA ASN A 75 4.66 8.55 -0.74
C ASN A 75 4.29 10.02 -0.51
N THR A 76 5.09 10.95 -1.02
CA THR A 76 4.83 12.39 -0.91
C THR A 76 3.53 12.77 -1.64
N PHE A 77 3.36 12.33 -2.88
CA PHE A 77 2.14 12.58 -3.66
C PHE A 77 0.90 11.93 -3.04
N ALA A 78 1.04 10.71 -2.53
CA ALA A 78 -0.06 10.02 -1.85
C ALA A 78 -0.49 10.78 -0.60
N ALA A 79 0.46 11.30 0.18
CA ALA A 79 0.17 12.10 1.36
C ALA A 79 -0.50 13.43 1.01
N GLU A 80 0.04 14.17 0.04
CA GLU A 80 -0.53 15.44 -0.44
C GLU A 80 -1.95 15.24 -1.01
N TYR A 81 -2.16 14.14 -1.73
CA TYR A 81 -3.48 13.83 -2.30
C TYR A 81 -4.50 13.44 -1.21
N ALA A 82 -4.07 12.64 -0.23
CA ALA A 82 -4.91 12.32 0.93
C ALA A 82 -5.30 13.58 1.70
N GLU A 83 -4.36 14.51 1.90
CA GLU A 83 -4.61 15.79 2.55
C GLU A 83 -5.61 16.65 1.75
N ALA A 84 -5.44 16.75 0.43
CA ALA A 84 -6.37 17.48 -0.45
C ALA A 84 -7.79 16.92 -0.40
N LEU A 85 -7.94 15.59 -0.35
CA LEU A 85 -9.24 14.95 -0.19
C LEU A 85 -9.88 15.29 1.15
N VAL A 86 -9.11 15.30 2.24
CA VAL A 86 -9.60 15.67 3.58
C VAL A 86 -10.02 17.12 3.62
N GLN A 87 -9.22 18.04 3.08
CA GLN A 87 -9.54 19.47 3.01
C GLN A 87 -10.83 19.74 2.22
N THR A 88 -11.06 18.98 1.15
CA THR A 88 -12.23 19.15 0.29
C THR A 88 -13.51 18.56 0.89
N THR A 89 -13.39 17.41 1.57
CA THR A 89 -14.56 16.62 2.02
C THR A 89 -14.83 16.70 3.51
N GLY A 90 -13.83 17.07 4.33
CA GLY A 90 -13.89 16.97 5.79
C GLY A 90 -13.90 15.52 6.31
N LEU A 91 -13.72 14.53 5.42
CA LEU A 91 -13.70 13.11 5.74
C LEU A 91 -12.27 12.62 6.05
N THR A 92 -12.12 11.36 6.41
CA THR A 92 -10.81 10.71 6.48
C THR A 92 -10.47 10.10 5.14
N ALA A 93 -9.27 10.37 4.63
CA ALA A 93 -8.76 9.80 3.40
C ALA A 93 -7.60 8.84 3.68
N CYS A 94 -7.54 7.74 2.92
CA CYS A 94 -6.51 6.73 3.02
C CYS A 94 -6.13 6.27 1.61
N ILE A 95 -4.83 6.12 1.37
CA ILE A 95 -4.27 5.58 0.13
C ILE A 95 -3.42 4.37 0.49
N THR A 96 -3.65 3.26 -0.20
CA THR A 96 -2.96 1.99 0.06
C THR A 96 -2.26 1.50 -1.20
N ASP A 97 -1.20 0.74 -1.01
CA ASP A 97 -0.74 -0.22 -2.02
C ASP A 97 -1.42 -1.59 -1.80
N ARG A 98 -0.83 -2.67 -2.32
CA ARG A 98 -1.34 -4.04 -2.17
C ARG A 98 -0.97 -4.70 -0.83
N ASP A 99 -0.14 -4.05 -0.02
CA ASP A 99 0.38 -4.61 1.22
C ASP A 99 0.04 -3.75 2.45
N GLN A 100 0.09 -2.42 2.31
CA GLN A 100 -0.02 -1.51 3.45
C GLN A 100 -0.70 -0.20 3.11
N VAL A 101 -1.09 0.52 4.14
CA VAL A 101 -1.54 1.91 4.05
C VAL A 101 -0.31 2.80 3.86
N VAL A 102 -0.22 3.45 2.69
CA VAL A 102 0.90 4.31 2.29
C VAL A 102 0.74 5.71 2.86
N ALA A 103 -0.48 6.25 2.83
CA ALA A 103 -0.81 7.54 3.40
C ALA A 103 -2.20 7.54 3.99
N ALA A 104 -2.38 8.23 5.11
CA ALA A 104 -3.68 8.46 5.72
C ALA A 104 -3.74 9.86 6.34
N CYS A 105 -4.86 10.55 6.17
CA CYS A 105 -5.09 11.89 6.70
C CYS A 105 -6.53 12.00 7.24
N GLY A 106 -6.74 12.85 8.24
CA GLY A 106 -8.05 13.06 8.87
C GLY A 106 -8.22 12.34 10.20
N SER A 107 -9.48 12.27 10.68
CA SER A 107 -9.79 11.73 12.01
C SER A 107 -9.57 10.22 12.09
N GLY A 108 -8.67 9.76 12.96
CA GLY A 108 -8.33 8.33 13.13
C GLY A 108 -7.30 7.80 12.12
N SER A 109 -6.69 8.64 11.30
CA SER A 109 -5.69 8.24 10.30
C SER A 109 -4.45 7.59 10.92
N ARG A 110 -4.04 8.01 12.13
CA ARG A 110 -2.87 7.45 12.84
C ARG A 110 -2.99 5.95 13.13
N GLU A 111 -4.21 5.44 13.22
CA GLU A 111 -4.47 4.02 13.45
C GLU A 111 -4.28 3.19 12.17
N LEU A 112 -4.26 3.83 11.01
CA LEU A 112 -4.19 3.21 9.70
C LEU A 112 -2.79 3.26 9.08
N GLU A 113 -2.09 4.38 9.23
CA GLU A 113 -0.84 4.66 8.52
C GLU A 113 0.24 3.61 8.80
N GLY A 114 0.84 3.08 7.74
CA GLY A 114 1.87 2.04 7.79
C GLY A 114 1.37 0.66 8.21
N LYS A 115 0.05 0.49 8.42
CA LYS A 115 -0.54 -0.81 8.77
C LYS A 115 -0.74 -1.68 7.52
N GLU A 116 -0.63 -2.99 7.72
CA GLU A 116 -0.94 -3.97 6.68
C GLU A 116 -2.44 -3.98 6.36
N ILE A 117 -2.76 -3.98 5.05
CA ILE A 117 -4.15 -4.11 4.61
C ILE A 117 -4.69 -5.52 4.89
N SER A 118 -6.01 -5.59 5.09
CA SER A 118 -6.68 -6.87 5.27
C SER A 118 -6.78 -7.68 3.97
N SER A 119 -7.04 -8.98 4.09
CA SER A 119 -7.36 -9.84 2.95
C SER A 119 -8.63 -9.40 2.21
N ASP A 120 -9.58 -8.82 2.94
CA ASP A 120 -10.85 -8.37 2.37
C ASP A 120 -10.63 -7.14 1.48
N LEU A 121 -9.82 -6.18 1.94
CA LEU A 121 -9.44 -5.03 1.14
C LEU A 121 -8.60 -5.44 -0.07
N ASP A 122 -7.65 -6.36 0.08
CA ASP A 122 -6.88 -6.91 -1.05
C ASP A 122 -7.80 -7.56 -2.10
N ALA A 123 -8.84 -8.27 -1.67
CA ALA A 123 -9.82 -8.86 -2.58
C ALA A 123 -10.63 -7.80 -3.36
N VAL A 124 -10.99 -6.67 -2.71
CA VAL A 124 -11.64 -5.54 -3.39
C VAL A 124 -10.72 -4.91 -4.43
N ILE A 125 -9.45 -4.68 -4.07
CA ILE A 125 -8.44 -4.13 -4.98
C ILE A 125 -8.28 -5.06 -6.19
N ALA A 126 -8.10 -6.37 -5.94
CA ALA A 126 -7.98 -7.37 -7.00
C ALA A 126 -9.20 -7.44 -7.91
N GLY A 127 -10.41 -7.19 -7.35
CA GLY A 127 -11.67 -7.15 -8.09
C GLY A 127 -11.83 -5.94 -9.02
N ARG A 128 -10.95 -4.94 -8.95
CA ARG A 128 -10.87 -3.74 -9.82
C ARG A 128 -12.15 -2.88 -9.86
N LYS A 129 -13.10 -3.11 -8.97
CA LYS A 129 -14.37 -2.39 -8.91
C LYS A 129 -14.47 -1.60 -7.62
N GLY A 130 -14.83 -0.33 -7.74
CA GLY A 130 -15.13 0.50 -6.57
C GLY A 130 -16.30 -0.06 -5.77
N ARG A 131 -16.20 0.04 -4.44
CA ARG A 131 -17.25 -0.40 -3.51
C ARG A 131 -17.52 0.67 -2.47
N MET A 132 -18.78 0.76 -2.06
CA MET A 132 -19.19 1.48 -0.87
C MET A 132 -19.71 0.45 0.13
N VAL A 133 -19.22 0.53 1.37
CA VAL A 133 -19.54 -0.42 2.44
C VAL A 133 -19.93 0.35 3.69
N SER A 134 -20.95 -0.16 4.38
CA SER A 134 -21.34 0.31 5.71
C SER A 134 -20.95 -0.72 6.75
N GLN A 135 -20.64 -0.26 7.97
CA GLN A 135 -20.26 -1.11 9.09
C GLN A 135 -21.34 -2.16 9.42
N ASP A 136 -22.62 -1.79 9.27
CA ASP A 136 -23.77 -2.65 9.55
C ASP A 136 -24.09 -3.60 8.40
N SER A 137 -23.41 -3.50 7.27
CA SER A 137 -23.63 -4.38 6.14
C SER A 137 -23.01 -5.77 6.40
N ARG A 138 -23.67 -6.82 5.89
CA ARG A 138 -23.10 -8.18 5.88
C ARG A 138 -21.79 -8.29 5.10
N GLU A 139 -21.50 -7.28 4.29
CA GLU A 139 -20.31 -7.15 3.46
C GLU A 139 -19.31 -6.13 4.06
N ASN A 140 -19.31 -5.94 5.38
CA ASN A 140 -18.34 -5.06 6.00
C ASN A 140 -16.91 -5.53 5.67
N ILE A 141 -16.09 -4.59 5.20
CA ILE A 141 -14.70 -4.84 4.81
C ILE A 141 -13.80 -4.21 5.86
N SER A 142 -13.00 -5.01 6.54
CA SER A 142 -11.92 -4.49 7.38
C SER A 142 -10.84 -3.87 6.50
N LEU A 143 -10.28 -2.73 6.88
CA LEU A 143 -9.22 -2.08 6.11
C LEU A 143 -7.84 -2.66 6.43
N ILE A 144 -7.61 -3.00 7.70
CA ILE A 144 -6.32 -3.47 8.20
C ILE A 144 -6.44 -4.85 8.84
N SER A 145 -5.32 -5.60 8.86
CA SER A 145 -5.31 -7.01 9.25
C SER A 145 -5.58 -7.25 10.74
N ASP A 146 -5.10 -6.36 11.62
CA ASP A 146 -5.00 -6.65 13.06
C ASP A 146 -6.01 -5.90 13.94
N ALA A 147 -6.92 -5.14 13.35
CA ALA A 147 -7.91 -4.38 14.12
C ALA A 147 -9.23 -4.23 13.36
N MET A 148 -10.33 -4.26 14.11
CA MET A 148 -11.60 -3.73 13.60
C MET A 148 -11.48 -2.21 13.55
N ASP A 149 -11.60 -1.65 12.36
CA ASP A 149 -11.66 -0.21 12.21
C ASP A 149 -13.02 0.34 12.69
N SER A 150 -13.00 1.57 13.20
CA SER A 150 -14.17 2.25 13.79
C SER A 150 -14.93 3.12 12.78
N PHE A 151 -14.80 2.85 11.49
CA PHE A 151 -15.44 3.66 10.45
C PHE A 151 -16.80 3.10 10.07
N CYS A 152 -17.83 3.96 10.13
CA CYS A 152 -19.21 3.59 9.83
C CYS A 152 -19.45 3.35 8.33
N GLN A 153 -18.83 4.18 7.48
CA GLN A 153 -18.93 3.99 6.03
C GLN A 153 -17.55 4.16 5.37
N LYS A 154 -17.36 3.41 4.31
CA LYS A 154 -16.11 3.31 3.56
C LYS A 154 -16.42 3.33 2.07
N MET A 155 -15.80 4.23 1.34
CA MET A 155 -15.85 4.27 -0.11
C MET A 155 -14.46 3.92 -0.66
N ILE A 156 -14.35 2.78 -1.30
CA ILE A 156 -13.10 2.18 -1.75
C ILE A 156 -13.05 2.22 -3.27
N GLN A 157 -12.01 2.79 -3.84
CA GLN A 157 -11.77 2.80 -5.28
C GLN A 157 -10.38 2.26 -5.59
N PRO A 158 -10.28 1.10 -6.28
CA PRO A 158 -9.00 0.57 -6.72
C PRO A 158 -8.24 1.53 -7.64
N ILE A 159 -6.92 1.60 -7.47
CA ILE A 159 -5.99 2.31 -8.36
C ILE A 159 -5.52 1.31 -9.41
N LEU A 160 -5.74 1.67 -10.67
CA LEU A 160 -5.34 0.84 -11.81
C LEU A 160 -4.19 1.51 -12.54
N CYS A 161 -3.11 0.77 -12.76
CA CYS A 161 -1.96 1.16 -13.58
C CYS A 161 -1.85 0.15 -14.72
N ALA A 162 -2.00 0.61 -15.96
CA ALA A 162 -2.14 -0.26 -17.12
C ALA A 162 -3.20 -1.35 -16.90
N SER A 163 -2.78 -2.59 -16.74
CA SER A 163 -3.68 -3.74 -16.50
C SER A 163 -3.71 -4.21 -15.04
N ASP A 164 -2.95 -3.58 -14.15
CA ASP A 164 -2.80 -4.07 -12.78
C ASP A 164 -3.49 -3.16 -11.75
N ALA A 165 -4.13 -3.80 -10.76
CA ALA A 165 -4.63 -3.11 -9.59
C ALA A 165 -3.49 -2.99 -8.57
N ILE A 166 -2.99 -1.78 -8.34
CA ILE A 166 -1.77 -1.52 -7.56
C ILE A 166 -2.05 -1.03 -6.14
N GLY A 167 -3.30 -0.66 -5.84
CA GLY A 167 -3.71 -0.17 -4.52
C GLY A 167 -5.14 0.37 -4.55
N ALA A 168 -5.48 1.22 -3.58
CA ALA A 168 -6.78 1.87 -3.49
C ALA A 168 -6.71 3.28 -2.91
N VAL A 169 -7.64 4.14 -3.33
CA VAL A 169 -8.03 5.37 -2.66
C VAL A 169 -9.31 5.11 -1.88
N ILE A 170 -9.35 5.52 -0.63
CA ILE A 170 -10.45 5.24 0.28
C ILE A 170 -10.87 6.52 1.01
N LEU A 171 -12.17 6.82 1.01
CA LEU A 171 -12.77 7.82 1.89
C LEU A 171 -13.57 7.12 2.99
N LEU A 172 -13.47 7.67 4.20
CA LEU A 172 -13.95 7.06 5.43
C LEU A 172 -14.70 8.08 6.28
N THR A 173 -15.77 7.63 6.95
CA THR A 173 -16.44 8.43 7.97
C THR A 173 -16.70 7.61 9.23
N LYS A 174 -16.51 8.25 10.40
CA LYS A 174 -16.91 7.72 11.71
C LYS A 174 -18.32 8.15 12.10
N SER A 175 -18.93 9.01 11.30
CA SER A 175 -20.27 9.54 11.58
C SER A 175 -21.33 8.74 10.84
N GLU A 176 -22.30 8.19 11.57
CA GLU A 176 -23.49 7.57 10.98
C GLU A 176 -24.38 8.55 10.23
N LYS A 177 -24.29 9.86 10.59
CA LYS A 177 -25.10 10.93 9.98
C LYS A 177 -24.54 11.39 8.63
N THR A 178 -23.30 11.08 8.32
CA THR A 178 -22.63 11.49 7.08
C THR A 178 -22.71 10.35 6.06
N ALA A 179 -23.59 10.50 5.08
CA ALA A 179 -23.69 9.54 3.99
C ALA A 179 -22.67 9.86 2.90
N LEU A 180 -21.88 8.85 2.51
CA LEU A 180 -21.02 8.94 1.33
C LEU A 180 -21.88 8.79 0.09
N GLY A 181 -21.75 9.73 -0.86
CA GLY A 181 -22.61 9.80 -2.04
C GLY A 181 -21.84 9.81 -3.37
N ASP A 182 -22.50 10.34 -4.38
CA ASP A 182 -21.92 10.40 -5.74
C ASP A 182 -20.75 11.39 -5.84
N THR A 183 -20.75 12.43 -5.02
CA THR A 183 -19.62 13.39 -4.94
C THR A 183 -18.36 12.70 -4.46
N GLU A 184 -18.42 11.98 -3.34
CA GLU A 184 -17.29 11.24 -2.76
C GLU A 184 -16.84 10.15 -3.74
N ARG A 185 -17.80 9.50 -4.41
CA ARG A 185 -17.48 8.49 -5.45
C ARG A 185 -16.71 9.11 -6.62
N ALA A 186 -17.13 10.29 -7.09
CA ALA A 186 -16.43 10.99 -8.16
C ALA A 186 -15.01 11.39 -7.72
N LEU A 187 -14.85 11.90 -6.50
CA LEU A 187 -13.55 12.28 -5.95
C LEU A 187 -12.58 11.11 -5.85
N VAL A 188 -13.00 9.97 -5.25
CA VAL A 188 -12.09 8.80 -5.15
C VAL A 188 -11.76 8.22 -6.52
N ARG A 189 -12.69 8.25 -7.47
CA ARG A 189 -12.43 7.79 -8.85
C ARG A 189 -11.43 8.69 -9.57
N THR A 190 -11.55 10.00 -9.41
CA THR A 190 -10.62 10.97 -10.00
C THR A 190 -9.23 10.79 -9.38
N ALA A 191 -9.16 10.67 -8.05
CA ALA A 191 -7.92 10.43 -7.33
C ALA A 191 -7.23 9.14 -7.77
N ALA A 192 -7.98 8.03 -7.82
CA ALA A 192 -7.45 6.74 -8.23
C ALA A 192 -6.98 6.76 -9.70
N GLY A 193 -7.74 7.40 -10.58
CA GLY A 193 -7.36 7.56 -11.99
C GLY A 193 -6.12 8.43 -12.18
N PHE A 194 -5.96 9.48 -11.39
CA PHE A 194 -4.76 10.32 -11.41
C PHE A 194 -3.54 9.54 -10.93
N LEU A 195 -3.61 8.91 -9.76
CA LEU A 195 -2.52 8.12 -9.20
C LEU A 195 -2.10 6.97 -10.13
N GLY A 196 -3.07 6.28 -10.74
CA GLY A 196 -2.76 5.23 -11.70
C GLY A 196 -1.96 5.73 -12.91
N ARG A 197 -2.33 6.89 -13.46
CA ARG A 197 -1.60 7.48 -14.62
C ARG A 197 -0.20 7.98 -14.25
N GLN A 198 0.00 8.48 -13.03
CA GLN A 198 1.33 8.89 -12.56
C GLN A 198 2.30 7.70 -12.49
N MET A 199 1.75 6.48 -12.33
CA MET A 199 2.53 5.24 -12.28
C MET A 199 2.83 4.64 -13.66
N GLU A 200 2.22 5.14 -14.73
CA GLU A 200 2.46 4.69 -16.10
C GLU A 200 3.65 5.41 -16.77
N GLN A 201 4.22 6.43 -16.11
CA GLN A 201 5.36 7.21 -16.60
C GLN A 201 6.67 6.62 -16.12
#